data_5069c114ee228259a1e1bdbdf8821ced
#
_entry.id   5069c114ee228259a1e1bdbdf8821ced
#
_cell.length_a   1.000
_cell.length_b   1.000
_cell.length_c   1.000
_cell.angle_alpha   90.00
_cell.angle_beta   90.00
_cell.angle_gamma   90.00
#
_symmetry.space_group_name_H-M   'P 1'
#
loop_
_entity.id
_entity.type
_entity.pdbx_description
1 polymer ?
#
loop_
_entity_poly.entity_id
_entity_poly.type
_entity_poly.pdbx_seq_one_letter_code
_entity_poly.pdbx_strand_id
1 'polypeptide(L)' 'MSAGTAIGLAVSILVFAYLTYALLRGERL' A
#
# COMPACT_ATOMS: atom_id res chain seq x y z
N MET A 1 20.53 3.42 0.35
CA MET A 1 19.27 3.40 -0.40
C MET A 1 19.30 4.46 -1.46
N SER A 2 18.96 4.09 -2.66
CA SER A 2 18.92 5.07 -3.74
C SER A 2 17.50 5.61 -3.86
N ALA A 3 17.36 6.66 -4.65
CA ALA A 3 16.05 7.27 -4.83
C ALA A 3 15.06 6.28 -5.41
N GLY A 4 15.52 5.44 -6.32
CA GLY A 4 14.64 4.44 -6.91
C GLY A 4 14.09 3.48 -5.89
N THR A 5 14.94 3.04 -4.97
CA THR A 5 14.52 2.12 -3.93
C THR A 5 13.53 2.81 -2.99
N ALA A 6 13.79 4.06 -2.66
CA ALA A 6 12.90 4.78 -1.77
C ALA A 6 11.53 4.97 -2.40
N ILE A 7 11.51 5.27 -3.69
CA ILE A 7 10.24 5.44 -4.39
C ILE A 7 9.48 4.13 -4.43
N GLY A 8 10.19 3.03 -4.69
CA GLY A 8 9.56 1.73 -4.71
C GLY A 8 8.94 1.36 -3.37
N LEU A 9 9.65 1.66 -2.29
CA LEU A 9 9.13 1.40 -0.96
C LEU A 9 7.88 2.22 -0.69
N ALA A 10 7.91 3.49 -1.05
CA ALA A 10 6.77 4.36 -0.82
C ALA A 10 5.55 3.88 -1.58
N VAL A 11 5.75 3.48 -2.83
CA VAL A 11 4.64 2.99 -3.64
C VAL A 11 4.10 1.69 -3.06
N SER A 12 4.98 0.82 -2.60
CA SER A 12 4.55 -0.45 -2.01
C SER A 12 3.69 -0.22 -0.78
N ILE A 13 4.12 0.70 0.07
CA ILE A 13 3.36 1.00 1.28
C ILE A 13 1.98 1.55 0.91
N LEU A 14 1.93 2.42 -0.07
CA LEU A 14 0.66 3.00 -0.51
C LEU A 14 -0.28 1.92 -1.04
N VAL A 15 0.24 1.02 -1.86
CA VAL A 15 -0.57 -0.04 -2.43
C VAL A 15 -1.08 -0.97 -1.34
N PHE A 16 -0.20 -1.32 -0.40
CA PHE A 16 -0.60 -2.19 0.68
C PHE A 16 -1.68 -1.55 1.54
N ALA A 17 -1.51 -0.28 1.85
CA ALA A 17 -2.51 0.43 2.64
C ALA A 17 -3.84 0.49 1.89
N TYR A 18 -3.77 0.71 0.59
CA TYR A 18 -4.98 0.77 -0.21
C TYR A 18 -5.69 -0.58 -0.23
N LEU A 19 -4.93 -1.65 -0.43
CA LEU A 19 -5.52 -2.98 -0.47
C LEU A 19 -6.15 -3.35 0.86
N THR A 20 -5.47 -3.03 1.95
CA THR A 20 -5.99 -3.32 3.28
C THR A 20 -7.28 -2.56 3.50
N TYR A 21 -7.29 -1.30 3.13
CA TYR A 21 -8.48 -0.48 3.31
C TYR A 21 -9.63 -1.01 2.47
N ALA A 22 -9.36 -1.38 1.23
CA ALA A 22 -10.39 -1.90 0.35
C ALA A 22 -10.97 -3.21 0.89
N LEU A 23 -10.12 -4.04 1.47
CA LEU A 23 -10.53 -5.30 2.03
C LEU A 23 -11.46 -5.08 3.22
N LEU A 24 -11.07 -4.18 4.11
CA LEU A 24 -11.86 -3.89 5.29
C LEU A 24 -13.22 -3.31 4.90
N ARG A 25 -13.23 -2.50 3.86
CA ARG A 25 -14.49 -1.94 3.42
C ARG A 25 -15.35 -2.96 2.73
N GLY A 26 -14.74 -3.83 1.95
CA GLY A 26 -15.50 -4.82 1.21
C GLY A 26 -16.00 -5.93 2.07
N GLU A 27 -15.29 -6.18 3.17
CA GLU A 27 -15.67 -7.26 4.06
C GLU A 27 -16.45 -6.78 5.24
N ARG A 28 -17.36 -5.92 5.04
CA ARG A 28 -18.12 -5.48 6.15
C ARG A 28 -19.17 -6.52 6.47
N LEU A 29 -19.03 -7.15 7.55
CA LEU A 29 -20.01 -8.14 8.02
C LEU A 29 -20.94 -7.55 9.08
#